data_131b84991bf36d325de55b0573ac0578
#
_entry.id   131b84991bf36d325de55b0573ac0578
#
_cell.length_a   1.000
_cell.length_b   1.000
_cell.length_c   1.000
_cell.angle_alpha   90.00
_cell.angle_beta   90.00
_cell.angle_gamma   90.00
#
_symmetry.space_group_name_H-M   'P 1'
#
loop_
_entity.id
_entity.type
_entity.pdbx_description
1 polymer ?
#
loop_
_entity_poly.entity_id
_entity_poly.type
_entity_poly.pdbx_seq_one_letter_code
_entity_poly.pdbx_strand_id
1 'polypeptide(L)'
;NELKLRKLCEISGVKKFSTDLDTVLSDKDYEIYFDAQSTDRRVSAVKKAISSSKHIYCEKPVALTSAEAIELQDMADRAGLKTGVVQDKLWLPGFLKLKTLIDNGFFGKILSIKGDFGYWVFEGDIVPAQRPSWNYRKEDGGGMILDMFPHWRYVLDNLFGEVKSLACIGATHIAQRKDENGKTYKCTADDA
;
A
#
# COMPACT_ATOMS: atom_id res chain seq x y z
N ASN A 1 -3.59 18.22 7.96
CA ASN A 1 -3.26 18.71 9.30
C ASN A 1 -1.99 19.57 9.19
N GLU A 2 -2.14 20.88 9.33
CA GLU A 2 -1.07 21.87 9.13
C GLU A 2 0.11 21.68 10.08
N LEU A 3 -0.13 21.35 11.35
CA LEU A 3 0.95 21.12 12.33
C LEU A 3 1.86 19.96 11.91
N LYS A 4 1.28 18.86 11.38
CA LYS A 4 2.08 17.74 10.88
C LYS A 4 2.88 18.14 9.65
N LEU A 5 2.32 18.94 8.74
CA LEU A 5 3.02 19.43 7.56
C LEU A 5 4.18 20.35 7.92
N ARG A 6 3.99 21.30 8.84
CA ARG A 6 5.06 22.18 9.33
C ARG A 6 6.23 21.37 9.89
N LYS A 7 5.93 20.41 10.78
CA LYS A 7 6.96 19.52 11.34
C LYS A 7 7.68 18.69 10.25
N LEU A 8 6.96 18.21 9.26
CA LEU A 8 7.57 17.48 8.15
C LEU A 8 8.48 18.37 7.31
N CYS A 9 8.07 19.61 7.04
CA CYS A 9 8.87 20.59 6.34
C CYS A 9 10.15 20.96 7.10
N GLU A 10 10.06 21.13 8.41
CA GLU A 10 11.24 21.38 9.27
C GLU A 10 12.26 20.24 9.18
N ILE A 11 11.78 18.98 9.23
CA ILE A 11 12.65 17.79 9.17
C ILE A 11 13.24 17.58 7.77
N SER A 12 12.45 17.80 6.72
CA SER A 12 12.83 17.51 5.33
C SER A 12 13.54 18.68 4.63
N GLY A 13 13.51 19.88 5.21
CA GLY A 13 14.01 21.10 4.58
C GLY A 13 13.13 21.62 3.44
N VAL A 14 11.95 21.03 3.21
CA VAL A 14 10.98 21.51 2.21
C VAL A 14 10.37 22.81 2.69
N LYS A 15 10.35 23.82 1.84
CA LYS A 15 9.87 25.17 2.21
C LYS A 15 8.40 25.41 1.86
N LYS A 16 7.87 24.72 0.86
CA LYS A 16 6.49 24.88 0.39
C LYS A 16 5.63 23.74 0.91
N PHE A 17 4.47 24.04 1.47
CA PHE A 17 3.44 23.06 1.80
C PHE A 17 2.05 23.69 1.69
N SER A 18 1.04 22.87 1.54
CA SER A 18 -0.36 23.30 1.56
C SER A 18 -1.24 22.20 2.17
N THR A 19 -2.34 22.58 2.78
CA THR A 19 -3.41 21.66 3.18
C THR A 19 -4.47 21.51 2.10
N ASP A 20 -4.36 22.28 1.02
CA ASP A 20 -5.24 22.22 -0.14
C ASP A 20 -4.55 21.50 -1.29
N LEU A 21 -5.08 20.33 -1.63
CA LEU A 21 -4.54 19.47 -2.69
C LEU A 21 -4.69 20.13 -4.07
N ASP A 22 -5.79 20.80 -4.32
CA ASP A 22 -6.05 21.38 -5.64
C ASP A 22 -5.07 22.51 -5.96
N THR A 23 -4.72 23.32 -4.95
CA THR A 23 -3.67 24.34 -5.06
C THR A 23 -2.32 23.71 -5.38
N VAL A 24 -1.95 22.60 -4.73
CA VAL A 24 -0.66 21.91 -5.00
C VAL A 24 -0.65 21.30 -6.39
N LEU A 25 -1.74 20.68 -6.82
CA LEU A 25 -1.84 20.04 -8.13
C LEU A 25 -1.81 21.04 -9.30
N SER A 26 -2.22 22.28 -9.04
CA SER A 26 -2.19 23.36 -10.06
C SER A 26 -0.77 23.88 -10.33
N ASP A 27 0.19 23.64 -9.44
CA ASP A 27 1.57 24.07 -9.61
C ASP A 27 2.25 23.23 -10.71
N LYS A 28 2.65 23.90 -11.80
CA LYS A 28 3.25 23.25 -13.00
C LYS A 28 4.71 22.86 -12.80
N ASP A 29 5.37 23.35 -11.77
CA ASP A 29 6.75 23.00 -11.45
C ASP A 29 6.90 21.55 -10.95
N TYR A 30 5.79 20.94 -10.50
CA TYR A 30 5.75 19.56 -10.04
C TYR A 30 5.06 18.67 -11.06
N GLU A 31 5.78 17.71 -11.61
CA GLU A 31 5.28 16.78 -12.63
C GLU A 31 4.72 15.48 -12.03
N ILE A 32 5.17 15.10 -10.84
CA ILE A 32 4.86 13.83 -10.21
C ILE A 32 4.03 14.07 -8.94
N TYR A 33 2.92 13.38 -8.85
CA TYR A 33 2.14 13.26 -7.62
C TYR A 33 2.49 11.94 -6.92
N PHE A 34 3.04 12.02 -5.71
CA PHE A 34 3.26 10.87 -4.83
C PHE A 34 2.14 10.77 -3.80
N ASP A 35 1.38 9.67 -3.82
CA ASP A 35 0.33 9.42 -2.85
C ASP A 35 0.78 8.45 -1.75
N ALA A 36 0.75 8.93 -0.50
CA ALA A 36 1.00 8.14 0.70
C ALA A 36 -0.18 8.22 1.70
N GLN A 37 -1.38 8.47 1.21
CA GLN A 37 -2.58 8.53 2.02
C GLN A 37 -3.09 7.12 2.37
N SER A 38 -4.11 7.06 3.25
CA SER A 38 -4.90 5.85 3.45
C SER A 38 -5.65 5.47 2.16
N THR A 39 -5.88 4.18 1.97
CA THR A 39 -6.40 3.64 0.70
C THR A 39 -7.78 4.20 0.33
N ASP A 40 -8.64 4.45 1.32
CA ASP A 40 -9.97 5.03 1.15
C ASP A 40 -9.97 6.42 0.48
N ARG A 41 -8.89 7.20 0.68
CA ARG A 41 -8.74 8.55 0.13
C ARG A 41 -7.98 8.61 -1.19
N ARG A 42 -7.19 7.57 -1.47
CA ARG A 42 -6.24 7.54 -2.60
C ARG A 42 -6.93 7.71 -3.95
N VAL A 43 -7.99 6.95 -4.21
CA VAL A 43 -8.67 6.96 -5.52
C VAL A 43 -9.08 8.37 -5.92
N SER A 44 -9.72 9.12 -5.01
CA SER A 44 -10.15 10.49 -5.27
C SER A 44 -8.98 11.43 -5.54
N ALA A 45 -7.91 11.33 -4.75
CA ALA A 45 -6.73 12.18 -4.91
C ALA A 45 -5.96 11.88 -6.19
N VAL A 46 -5.81 10.61 -6.55
CA VAL A 46 -5.14 10.18 -7.79
C VAL A 46 -5.95 10.63 -9.02
N LYS A 47 -7.27 10.53 -9.01
CA LYS A 47 -8.13 11.07 -10.10
C LYS A 47 -7.90 12.57 -10.32
N LYS A 48 -7.83 13.34 -9.23
CA LYS A 48 -7.52 14.79 -9.31
C LYS A 48 -6.12 15.03 -9.89
N ALA A 49 -5.14 14.26 -9.47
CA ALA A 49 -3.77 14.38 -9.96
C ALA A 49 -3.66 14.05 -11.45
N ILE A 50 -4.32 12.99 -11.93
CA ILE A 50 -4.42 12.64 -13.35
C ILE A 50 -5.09 13.79 -14.14
N SER A 51 -6.20 14.32 -13.63
CA SER A 51 -6.91 15.47 -14.25
C SER A 51 -6.06 16.74 -14.29
N SER A 52 -5.06 16.85 -13.39
CA SER A 52 -4.08 17.93 -13.36
C SER A 52 -2.81 17.62 -14.13
N SER A 53 -2.82 16.58 -14.98
CA SER A 53 -1.70 16.13 -15.83
C SER A 53 -0.45 15.76 -15.03
N LYS A 54 -0.59 15.18 -13.84
CA LYS A 54 0.52 14.69 -13.05
C LYS A 54 0.78 13.22 -13.32
N HIS A 55 2.04 12.84 -13.44
CA HIS A 55 2.46 11.45 -13.34
C HIS A 55 2.18 10.92 -11.93
N ILE A 56 1.82 9.66 -11.81
CA ILE A 56 1.38 9.07 -10.55
C ILE A 56 2.42 8.10 -10.01
N TYR A 57 2.78 8.27 -8.74
CA TYR A 57 3.48 7.27 -7.96
C TYR A 57 2.78 7.13 -6.62
N CYS A 58 2.30 5.95 -6.27
CA CYS A 58 1.47 5.80 -5.08
C CYS A 58 1.86 4.59 -4.23
N GLU A 59 1.48 4.65 -2.96
CA GLU A 59 1.54 3.51 -2.06
C GLU A 59 0.55 2.41 -2.47
N LYS A 60 0.87 1.20 -2.05
CA LYS A 60 -0.02 0.05 -2.16
C LYS A 60 -1.04 0.04 -0.98
N PRO A 61 -2.20 -0.61 -1.15
CA PRO A 61 -2.83 -0.99 -2.40
C PRO A 61 -3.28 0.23 -3.18
N VAL A 62 -3.37 0.10 -4.50
CA VAL A 62 -3.72 1.22 -5.40
C VAL A 62 -5.13 1.74 -5.12
N ALA A 63 -6.06 0.84 -4.80
CA ALA A 63 -7.47 1.14 -4.52
C ALA A 63 -8.03 0.06 -3.58
N LEU A 64 -9.28 0.23 -3.14
CA LEU A 64 -10.01 -0.77 -2.36
C LEU A 64 -10.55 -1.91 -3.23
N THR A 65 -10.80 -1.65 -4.50
CA THR A 65 -11.32 -2.62 -5.46
C THR A 65 -10.49 -2.66 -6.73
N SER A 66 -10.50 -3.81 -7.42
CA SER A 66 -9.85 -3.95 -8.72
C SER A 66 -10.48 -3.08 -9.79
N ALA A 67 -11.79 -2.85 -9.73
CA ALA A 67 -12.48 -1.96 -10.66
C ALA A 67 -11.96 -0.52 -10.57
N GLU A 68 -11.80 0.01 -9.37
CA GLU A 68 -11.22 1.34 -9.16
C GLU A 68 -9.76 1.41 -9.64
N ALA A 69 -8.96 0.36 -9.38
CA ALA A 69 -7.58 0.32 -9.83
C ALA A 69 -7.47 0.33 -11.37
N ILE A 70 -8.33 -0.43 -12.06
CA ILE A 70 -8.42 -0.45 -13.53
C ILE A 70 -8.87 0.92 -14.04
N GLU A 71 -9.87 1.53 -13.43
CA GLU A 71 -10.33 2.88 -13.82
C GLU A 71 -9.20 3.91 -13.75
N LEU A 72 -8.41 3.91 -12.67
CA LEU A 72 -7.26 4.81 -12.52
C LEU A 72 -6.20 4.56 -13.59
N GLN A 73 -5.90 3.31 -13.92
CA GLN A 73 -4.98 2.97 -14.99
C GLN A 73 -5.47 3.47 -16.34
N ASP A 74 -6.75 3.19 -16.67
CA ASP A 74 -7.35 3.62 -17.92
C ASP A 74 -7.37 5.16 -18.05
N MET A 75 -7.61 5.87 -16.97
CA MET A 75 -7.56 7.35 -16.95
C MET A 75 -6.14 7.86 -17.24
N ALA A 76 -5.13 7.27 -16.59
CA ALA A 76 -3.73 7.66 -16.77
C ALA A 76 -3.24 7.35 -18.18
N ASP A 77 -3.58 6.18 -18.72
CA ASP A 77 -3.21 5.76 -20.08
C ASP A 77 -3.82 6.70 -21.14
N ARG A 78 -5.10 7.03 -21.01
CA ARG A 78 -5.76 8.00 -21.90
C ARG A 78 -5.14 9.40 -21.84
N ALA A 79 -4.61 9.78 -20.68
CA ALA A 79 -3.91 11.05 -20.50
C ALA A 79 -2.42 11.00 -20.89
N GLY A 80 -1.89 9.84 -21.30
CA GLY A 80 -0.47 9.66 -21.64
C GLY A 80 0.46 9.81 -20.44
N LEU A 81 -0.04 9.55 -19.22
CA LEU A 81 0.72 9.72 -17.98
C LEU A 81 1.39 8.42 -17.55
N LYS A 82 2.54 8.56 -16.92
CA LYS A 82 3.25 7.43 -16.31
C LYS A 82 2.67 7.13 -14.94
N THR A 83 2.54 5.84 -14.64
CA THR A 83 2.08 5.35 -13.34
C THR A 83 3.09 4.42 -12.70
N GLY A 84 3.12 4.40 -11.38
CA GLY A 84 3.95 3.50 -10.60
C GLY A 84 3.36 3.28 -9.21
N VAL A 85 3.65 2.11 -8.66
CA VAL A 85 3.21 1.70 -7.32
C VAL A 85 4.41 1.25 -6.50
N VAL A 86 4.42 1.60 -5.22
CA VAL A 86 5.48 1.15 -4.29
C VAL A 86 5.44 -0.38 -4.17
N GLN A 87 6.56 -1.01 -4.51
CA GLN A 87 6.78 -2.45 -4.43
C GLN A 87 8.09 -2.74 -3.68
N ASP A 88 8.16 -2.24 -2.45
CA ASP A 88 9.37 -2.20 -1.63
C ASP A 88 9.98 -3.58 -1.37
N LYS A 89 9.17 -4.63 -1.24
CA LYS A 89 9.65 -5.99 -0.96
C LYS A 89 10.53 -6.57 -2.07
N LEU A 90 10.36 -6.15 -3.32
CA LEU A 90 11.21 -6.60 -4.43
C LEU A 90 12.68 -6.25 -4.21
N TRP A 91 12.95 -5.19 -3.47
CA TRP A 91 14.28 -4.65 -3.25
C TRP A 91 14.95 -5.14 -1.95
N LEU A 92 14.30 -6.03 -1.20
CA LEU A 92 14.90 -6.64 -0.03
C LEU A 92 16.11 -7.50 -0.46
N PRO A 93 17.25 -7.39 0.23
CA PRO A 93 18.48 -8.09 -0.17
C PRO A 93 18.32 -9.60 -0.33
N GLY A 94 17.50 -10.22 0.54
CA GLY A 94 17.17 -11.65 0.44
C GLY A 94 16.43 -12.01 -0.85
N PHE A 95 15.46 -11.20 -1.28
CA PHE A 95 14.72 -11.45 -2.53
C PHE A 95 15.54 -11.14 -3.77
N LEU A 96 16.41 -10.13 -3.73
CA LEU A 96 17.36 -9.87 -4.82
C LEU A 96 18.31 -11.06 -5.00
N LYS A 97 18.84 -11.60 -3.90
CA LYS A 97 19.67 -12.80 -3.95
C LYS A 97 18.91 -14.02 -4.43
N LEU A 98 17.70 -14.24 -3.93
CA LEU A 98 16.83 -15.35 -4.35
C LEU A 98 16.58 -15.28 -5.86
N LYS A 99 16.22 -14.09 -6.38
CA LYS A 99 16.04 -13.89 -7.82
C LYS A 99 17.30 -14.25 -8.61
N THR A 100 18.46 -13.79 -8.18
CA THR A 100 19.75 -14.14 -8.82
C THR A 100 19.97 -15.65 -8.86
N LEU A 101 19.66 -16.37 -7.79
CA LEU A 101 19.80 -17.82 -7.74
C LEU A 101 18.83 -18.54 -8.68
N ILE A 102 17.59 -18.06 -8.75
CA ILE A 102 16.55 -18.58 -9.66
C ILE A 102 16.99 -18.36 -11.11
N ASP A 103 17.35 -17.13 -11.47
CA ASP A 103 17.72 -16.74 -12.83
C ASP A 103 18.96 -17.51 -13.34
N ASN A 104 19.86 -17.88 -12.43
CA ASN A 104 21.03 -18.72 -12.75
C ASN A 104 20.77 -20.22 -12.68
N GLY A 105 19.54 -20.65 -12.51
CA GLY A 105 19.13 -22.06 -12.52
C GLY A 105 19.58 -22.86 -11.30
N PHE A 106 20.01 -22.22 -10.21
CA PHE A 106 20.54 -22.90 -9.02
C PHE A 106 19.57 -23.95 -8.44
N PHE A 107 18.27 -23.67 -8.48
CA PHE A 107 17.25 -24.60 -7.95
C PHE A 107 16.73 -25.59 -8.99
N GLY A 108 17.13 -25.45 -10.24
CA GLY A 108 16.54 -26.23 -11.33
C GLY A 108 15.03 -25.89 -11.51
N LYS A 109 14.22 -26.90 -11.82
CA LYS A 109 12.77 -26.74 -11.95
C LYS A 109 12.11 -26.64 -10.58
N ILE A 110 11.56 -25.47 -10.26
CA ILE A 110 10.79 -25.24 -9.03
C ILE A 110 9.42 -25.91 -9.17
N LEU A 111 9.09 -26.82 -8.23
CA LEU A 111 7.86 -27.59 -8.24
C LEU A 111 6.85 -27.11 -7.22
N SER A 112 7.32 -26.53 -6.12
CA SER A 112 6.49 -26.06 -5.01
C SER A 112 7.21 -24.95 -4.26
N ILE A 113 6.43 -24.06 -3.69
CA ILE A 113 6.88 -22.97 -2.84
C ILE A 113 6.04 -23.00 -1.57
N LYS A 114 6.70 -22.88 -0.41
CA LYS A 114 6.04 -22.65 0.87
C LYS A 114 6.60 -21.38 1.48
N GLY A 115 5.72 -20.46 1.85
CA GLY A 115 6.05 -19.25 2.59
C GLY A 115 5.28 -19.22 3.90
N ASP A 116 5.98 -18.97 5.01
CA ASP A 116 5.35 -18.68 6.29
C ASP A 116 5.62 -17.21 6.61
N PHE A 117 4.58 -16.46 6.88
CA PHE A 117 4.65 -15.06 7.22
C PHE A 117 3.79 -14.76 8.44
N GLY A 118 4.39 -14.15 9.45
CA GLY A 118 3.70 -13.69 10.63
C GLY A 118 4.09 -12.26 10.97
N TYR A 119 3.15 -11.50 11.48
CA TYR A 119 3.35 -10.10 11.85
C TYR A 119 2.73 -9.82 13.21
N TRP A 120 3.54 -9.91 14.26
CA TRP A 120 3.10 -9.76 15.64
C TRP A 120 2.44 -8.40 15.97
N VAL A 121 2.69 -7.35 15.18
CA VAL A 121 2.05 -6.05 15.33
C VAL A 121 0.52 -6.09 15.21
N PHE A 122 -0.02 -7.16 14.64
CA PHE A 122 -1.46 -7.35 14.55
C PHE A 122 -2.06 -7.96 15.81
N GLU A 123 -1.27 -8.52 16.72
CA GLU A 123 -1.73 -9.03 18.02
C GLU A 123 -2.10 -7.93 19.03
N GLY A 124 -1.62 -6.86 18.90
CA GLY A 124 -1.71 -5.51 19.28
C GLY A 124 -2.30 -4.96 20.56
N ASP A 125 -2.44 -5.65 21.64
CA ASP A 125 -2.90 -5.03 22.89
C ASP A 125 -1.75 -4.52 23.79
N ILE A 126 -0.57 -5.03 23.61
CA ILE A 126 0.44 -5.01 24.67
C ILE A 126 1.50 -3.96 24.45
N VAL A 127 1.61 -3.39 23.24
CA VAL A 127 2.78 -2.58 22.95
C VAL A 127 2.53 -1.46 21.94
N PRO A 128 3.37 -0.41 21.98
CA PRO A 128 3.43 0.67 21.00
C PRO A 128 3.50 0.26 19.53
N ALA A 129 3.56 -1.04 19.23
CA ALA A 129 3.58 -1.62 17.91
C ALA A 129 2.19 -1.86 17.28
N GLN A 130 1.13 -1.61 18.00
CA GLN A 130 -0.20 -1.65 17.44
C GLN A 130 -0.29 -0.65 16.28
N ARG A 131 -0.80 -1.10 15.16
CA ARG A 131 -1.07 -0.22 14.03
C ARG A 131 -2.23 0.73 14.35
N PRO A 132 -2.33 1.86 13.62
CA PRO A 132 -3.49 2.75 13.75
C PRO A 132 -4.80 1.99 13.59
N SER A 133 -5.82 2.41 14.31
CA SER A 133 -7.10 1.70 14.45
C SER A 133 -7.81 1.42 13.13
N TRP A 134 -7.59 2.24 12.10
CA TRP A 134 -8.16 2.03 10.77
C TRP A 134 -7.72 0.70 10.12
N ASN A 135 -6.53 0.20 10.46
CA ASN A 135 -6.03 -1.08 9.92
C ASN A 135 -6.88 -2.29 10.33
N TYR A 136 -7.70 -2.15 11.38
CA TYR A 136 -8.56 -3.21 11.90
C TYR A 136 -10.04 -2.99 11.58
N ARG A 137 -10.33 -2.02 10.69
CA ARG A 137 -11.68 -1.73 10.19
C ARG A 137 -11.75 -1.97 8.70
N LYS A 138 -12.64 -2.87 8.28
CA LYS A 138 -12.83 -3.20 6.87
C LYS A 138 -13.34 -2.00 6.07
N GLU A 139 -14.22 -1.21 6.67
CA GLU A 139 -14.79 0.00 6.10
C GLU A 139 -13.75 1.10 5.81
N ASP A 140 -12.63 1.09 6.55
CA ASP A 140 -11.53 2.03 6.37
C ASP A 140 -10.42 1.48 5.44
N GLY A 141 -10.67 0.31 4.83
CA GLY A 141 -9.70 -0.36 3.96
C GLY A 141 -8.60 -1.11 4.73
N GLY A 142 -8.88 -1.48 5.98
CA GLY A 142 -8.00 -2.31 6.80
C GLY A 142 -8.12 -3.79 6.50
N GLY A 143 -7.26 -4.58 7.13
CA GLY A 143 -7.20 -6.02 7.04
C GLY A 143 -5.86 -6.54 6.54
N MET A 144 -5.44 -7.68 7.06
CA MET A 144 -4.16 -8.29 6.69
C MET A 144 -4.14 -8.71 5.23
N ILE A 145 -5.25 -9.23 4.72
CA ILE A 145 -5.37 -9.63 3.31
C ILE A 145 -5.16 -8.42 2.41
N LEU A 146 -5.89 -7.33 2.63
CA LEU A 146 -5.77 -6.13 1.79
C LEU A 146 -4.41 -5.41 1.95
N ASP A 147 -3.83 -5.42 3.15
CA ASP A 147 -2.55 -4.76 3.42
C ASP A 147 -1.35 -5.60 2.95
N MET A 148 -1.36 -6.92 3.14
CA MET A 148 -0.18 -7.76 2.94
C MET A 148 -0.18 -8.57 1.65
N PHE A 149 -1.32 -9.03 1.15
CA PHE A 149 -1.37 -9.82 -0.07
C PHE A 149 -0.85 -9.09 -1.32
N PRO A 150 -1.03 -7.77 -1.49
CA PRO A 150 -0.39 -7.05 -2.59
C PRO A 150 1.13 -7.22 -2.60
N HIS A 151 1.78 -7.25 -1.44
CA HIS A 151 3.23 -7.50 -1.35
C HIS A 151 3.58 -8.90 -1.86
N TRP A 152 2.86 -9.91 -1.43
CA TRP A 152 3.13 -11.29 -1.84
C TRP A 152 2.79 -11.52 -3.30
N ARG A 153 1.75 -10.88 -3.82
CA ARG A 153 1.38 -10.96 -5.23
C ARG A 153 2.54 -10.54 -6.12
N TYR A 154 3.07 -9.34 -5.97
CA TYR A 154 4.15 -8.87 -6.83
C TYR A 154 5.48 -9.60 -6.57
N VAL A 155 5.73 -10.09 -5.34
CA VAL A 155 6.90 -10.93 -5.05
C VAL A 155 6.81 -12.26 -5.78
N LEU A 156 5.65 -12.92 -5.74
CA LEU A 156 5.43 -14.19 -6.45
C LEU A 156 5.55 -14.01 -7.97
N ASP A 157 4.92 -12.98 -8.53
CA ASP A 157 5.00 -12.69 -9.95
C ASP A 157 6.43 -12.44 -10.42
N ASN A 158 7.21 -11.70 -9.64
CA ASN A 158 8.59 -11.38 -9.98
C ASN A 158 9.54 -12.58 -9.88
N LEU A 159 9.32 -13.48 -8.92
CA LEU A 159 10.24 -14.60 -8.66
C LEU A 159 9.83 -15.89 -9.36
N PHE A 160 8.54 -16.16 -9.50
CA PHE A 160 8.02 -17.48 -9.90
C PHE A 160 7.04 -17.43 -11.06
N GLY A 161 6.63 -16.25 -11.48
CA GLY A 161 5.69 -16.05 -12.57
C GLY A 161 4.25 -15.84 -12.09
N GLU A 162 3.35 -15.68 -13.05
CA GLU A 162 1.98 -15.25 -12.82
C GLU A 162 1.15 -16.26 -12.03
N VAL A 163 0.45 -15.78 -11.00
CA VAL A 163 -0.51 -16.57 -10.22
C VAL A 163 -1.77 -16.80 -11.04
N LYS A 164 -2.09 -18.05 -11.35
CA LYS A 164 -3.25 -18.43 -12.18
C LYS A 164 -4.54 -18.60 -11.38
N SER A 165 -4.45 -19.08 -10.16
CA SER A 165 -5.59 -19.28 -9.27
C SER A 165 -5.19 -19.13 -7.82
N LEU A 166 -6.13 -18.74 -6.99
CA LEU A 166 -5.89 -18.46 -5.58
C LEU A 166 -7.13 -18.86 -4.78
N ALA A 167 -6.90 -19.43 -3.60
CA ALA A 167 -7.89 -19.56 -2.54
C ALA A 167 -7.32 -18.91 -1.27
N CYS A 168 -8.17 -18.23 -0.51
CA CYS A 168 -7.78 -17.54 0.70
C CYS A 168 -8.83 -17.76 1.79
N ILE A 169 -8.37 -17.98 3.02
CA ILE A 169 -9.21 -18.02 4.21
C ILE A 169 -8.64 -16.95 5.15
N GLY A 170 -9.49 -16.02 5.56
CA GLY A 170 -9.15 -14.98 6.53
C GLY A 170 -9.99 -15.13 7.80
N ALA A 171 -9.46 -14.66 8.91
CA ALA A 171 -10.16 -14.65 10.20
C ALA A 171 -9.89 -13.35 10.96
N THR A 172 -10.80 -13.01 11.88
CA THR A 172 -10.60 -11.95 12.89
C THR A 172 -10.48 -12.61 14.25
N HIS A 173 -9.27 -12.80 14.74
CA HIS A 173 -9.02 -13.46 16.03
C HIS A 173 -9.24 -12.50 17.20
N ILE A 174 -8.84 -11.23 17.04
CA ILE A 174 -8.98 -10.21 18.07
C ILE A 174 -10.21 -9.34 17.76
N ALA A 175 -11.32 -9.69 18.36
CA ALA A 175 -12.62 -9.06 18.06
C ALA A 175 -12.76 -7.61 18.54
N GLN A 176 -11.95 -7.19 19.51
CA GLN A 176 -11.99 -5.84 20.10
C GLN A 176 -10.59 -5.32 20.33
N ARG A 177 -10.37 -4.05 20.02
CA ARG A 177 -9.12 -3.34 20.27
C ARG A 177 -9.41 -1.94 20.82
N LYS A 178 -8.36 -1.22 21.21
CA LYS A 178 -8.47 0.20 21.62
C LYS A 178 -7.99 1.10 20.51
N ASP A 179 -8.71 2.20 20.28
CA ASP A 179 -8.28 3.25 19.35
C ASP A 179 -7.19 4.14 19.98
N GLU A 180 -6.75 5.15 19.23
CA GLU A 180 -5.70 6.09 19.60
C GLU A 180 -6.06 6.94 20.84
N ASN A 181 -7.32 6.95 21.24
CA ASN A 181 -7.86 7.63 22.41
C ASN A 181 -8.12 6.67 23.60
N GLY A 182 -7.78 5.39 23.42
CA GLY A 182 -8.02 4.35 24.42
C GLY A 182 -9.46 3.83 24.47
N LYS A 183 -10.32 4.23 23.53
CA LYS A 183 -11.70 3.78 23.43
C LYS A 183 -11.76 2.42 22.75
N THR A 184 -12.45 1.47 23.39
CA THR A 184 -12.68 0.14 22.81
C THR A 184 -13.59 0.22 21.59
N TYR A 185 -13.23 -0.50 20.52
CA TYR A 185 -14.01 -0.65 19.31
C TYR A 185 -13.99 -2.10 18.83
N LYS A 186 -14.98 -2.45 18.01
CA LYS A 186 -15.06 -3.77 17.36
C LYS A 186 -14.19 -3.79 16.11
N CYS A 187 -13.35 -4.81 15.99
CA CYS A 187 -12.60 -5.07 14.76
C CYS A 187 -13.53 -5.72 13.73
N THR A 188 -13.44 -5.25 12.49
CA THR A 188 -14.26 -5.74 11.37
C THR A 188 -13.39 -6.29 10.23
N ALA A 189 -12.09 -6.02 10.26
CA ALA A 189 -11.14 -6.52 9.29
C ALA A 189 -10.46 -7.81 9.79
N ASP A 190 -9.94 -8.58 8.87
CA ASP A 190 -9.15 -9.78 9.14
C ASP A 190 -7.79 -9.41 9.77
N ASP A 191 -7.33 -10.25 10.70
CA ASP A 191 -6.01 -10.16 11.34
C ASP A 191 -5.20 -11.47 11.20
N ALA A 192 -5.74 -12.45 10.45
CA ALA A 192 -5.11 -13.71 10.10
C ALA A 192 -5.59 -14.21 8.73
#